data_939bcf7ee3d2db429e0a9f8baef102e1
#
_entry.id   939bcf7ee3d2db429e0a9f8baef102e1
#
_cell.length_a   1.000
_cell.length_b   1.000
_cell.length_c   1.000
_cell.angle_alpha   90.00
_cell.angle_beta   90.00
_cell.angle_gamma   90.00
#
_symmetry.space_group_name_H-M   'P 1'
#
loop_
_entity.id
_entity.type
_entity.pdbx_description
1 polymer ?
#
loop_
_entity_poly.entity_id
_entity_poly.type
_entity_poly.pdbx_seq_one_letter_code
_entity_poly.pdbx_strand_id
1 'polypeptide(L)'
;MILAAIVLAAGEGKRMKPLGASVPKVMLPILGKPVLDYVAISLIEAGIKSIILVVSPGSYRPVKKYFGTNFKGTDINYVVQEKQLGPAQALAQVVPKIESDYFLVQYGDSLADGNIAKAVI
;
A
#
# COMPACT_ATOMS: atom_id res chain seq x y z
N MET A 1 10.05 2.68 -18.32
CA MET A 1 9.16 3.51 -17.46
C MET A 1 8.47 2.64 -16.43
N ILE A 2 8.49 3.03 -15.17
CA ILE A 2 7.81 2.28 -14.12
C ILE A 2 6.36 2.76 -14.06
N LEU A 3 5.44 1.82 -14.31
CA LEU A 3 4.00 2.11 -14.28
C LEU A 3 3.29 1.47 -13.09
N ALA A 4 3.96 0.57 -12.39
CA ALA A 4 3.36 -0.20 -11.30
C ALA A 4 4.17 -0.08 -10.01
N ALA A 5 3.47 -0.04 -8.90
CA ALA A 5 4.07 -0.08 -7.57
C ALA A 5 3.40 -1.15 -6.72
N ILE A 6 4.19 -1.82 -5.91
CA ILE A 6 3.71 -2.76 -4.90
C ILE A 6 3.84 -2.05 -3.55
N VAL A 7 2.74 -1.91 -2.84
CA VAL A 7 2.74 -1.29 -1.52
C VAL A 7 2.44 -2.36 -0.48
N LEU A 8 3.38 -2.55 0.43
CA LEU A 8 3.27 -3.55 1.50
C LEU A 8 2.47 -2.95 2.66
N ALA A 9 1.21 -3.35 2.76
CA ALA A 9 0.25 -2.77 3.70
C ALA A 9 -0.35 -3.83 4.64
N ALA A 10 0.31 -4.98 4.79
CA ALA A 10 -0.20 -6.09 5.59
C ALA A 10 0.25 -6.04 7.06
N GLY A 11 0.92 -4.99 7.49
CA GLY A 11 1.39 -4.84 8.87
C GLY A 11 0.26 -4.80 9.88
N GLU A 12 0.49 -5.36 11.07
CA GLU A 12 -0.50 -5.34 12.15
C GLU A 12 -0.69 -3.92 12.70
N GLY A 13 -1.93 -3.60 13.02
CA GLY A 13 -2.28 -2.33 13.61
C GLY A 13 -2.02 -2.30 15.10
N LYS A 14 -2.03 -1.10 15.64
CA LYS A 14 -1.99 -0.88 17.07
C LYS A 14 -3.41 -0.82 17.62
N ARG A 15 -3.60 -1.28 18.85
CA ARG A 15 -4.89 -1.12 19.52
C ARG A 15 -5.08 0.34 19.92
N MET A 16 -6.24 0.84 19.63
CA MET A 16 -6.62 2.21 19.99
C MET A 16 -7.37 2.18 21.33
N LYS A 17 -6.72 2.64 22.39
CA LYS A 17 -7.38 2.80 23.68
C LYS A 17 -8.22 4.08 23.68
N PRO A 18 -9.37 4.11 24.33
CA PRO A 18 -9.96 3.08 25.20
C PRO A 18 -10.82 2.05 24.47
N LEU A 19 -10.97 2.16 23.17
CA LEU A 19 -11.89 1.32 22.41
C LEU A 19 -11.43 -0.13 22.25
N GLY A 20 -10.17 -0.43 22.48
CA GLY A 20 -9.66 -1.78 22.32
C GLY A 20 -9.67 -2.28 20.89
N ALA A 21 -10.10 -1.46 19.94
CA ALA A 21 -10.17 -1.83 18.54
C ALA A 21 -8.80 -1.81 17.90
N SER A 22 -8.55 -2.79 17.02
CA SER A 22 -7.33 -2.83 16.23
C SER A 22 -7.52 -1.99 14.97
N VAL A 23 -6.59 -1.06 14.72
CA VAL A 23 -6.59 -0.25 13.51
C VAL A 23 -5.37 -0.66 12.68
N PRO A 24 -5.55 -1.01 11.38
CA PRO A 24 -4.40 -1.34 10.55
C PRO A 24 -3.37 -0.21 10.59
N LYS A 25 -2.08 -0.59 10.68
CA LYS A 25 -1.00 0.38 10.82
C LYS A 25 -1.03 1.44 9.72
N VAL A 26 -1.31 1.01 8.48
CA VAL A 26 -1.35 1.91 7.32
C VAL A 26 -2.55 2.85 7.31
N MET A 27 -3.56 2.55 8.13
CA MET A 27 -4.76 3.38 8.25
C MET A 27 -4.74 4.32 9.45
N LEU A 28 -3.64 4.34 10.22
CA LEU A 28 -3.51 5.28 11.32
C LEU A 28 -3.51 6.71 10.78
N PRO A 29 -4.32 7.60 11.38
CA PRO A 29 -4.47 8.95 10.82
C PRO A 29 -3.28 9.85 11.11
N ILE A 30 -2.90 10.64 10.11
CA ILE A 30 -1.95 11.73 10.24
C ILE A 30 -2.64 12.95 9.62
N LEU A 31 -2.85 13.99 10.41
CA LEU A 31 -3.53 15.21 9.97
C LEU A 31 -4.86 14.91 9.26
N GLY A 32 -5.62 13.97 9.83
CA GLY A 32 -6.96 13.64 9.34
C GLY A 32 -7.04 12.66 8.20
N LYS A 33 -5.90 12.15 7.71
CA LYS A 33 -5.88 11.16 6.62
C LYS A 33 -5.04 9.94 7.01
N PRO A 34 -5.39 8.74 6.52
CA PRO A 34 -4.54 7.57 6.75
C PRO A 34 -3.14 7.75 6.20
N VAL A 35 -2.15 7.17 6.86
CA VAL A 35 -0.77 7.18 6.38
C VAL A 35 -0.70 6.70 4.93
N LEU A 36 -1.44 5.65 4.61
CA LEU A 36 -1.46 5.07 3.25
C LEU A 36 -1.93 6.05 2.19
N ASP A 37 -2.80 7.01 2.55
CA ASP A 37 -3.22 8.05 1.60
C ASP A 37 -2.02 8.87 1.13
N TYR A 38 -1.16 9.30 2.05
CA TYR A 38 0.04 10.06 1.71
C TYR A 38 1.01 9.25 0.84
N VAL A 39 1.18 7.97 1.16
CA VAL A 39 2.02 7.07 0.36
C VAL A 39 1.47 6.94 -1.05
N ALA A 40 0.16 6.72 -1.18
CA ALA A 40 -0.49 6.60 -2.50
C ALA A 40 -0.32 7.88 -3.32
N ILE A 41 -0.52 9.04 -2.70
CA ILE A 41 -0.38 10.32 -3.39
C ILE A 41 1.06 10.51 -3.89
N SER A 42 2.07 10.16 -3.08
CA SER A 42 3.46 10.32 -3.52
C SER A 42 3.78 9.43 -4.72
N LEU A 43 3.22 8.22 -4.77
CA LEU A 43 3.40 7.33 -5.91
C LEU A 43 2.69 7.86 -7.16
N ILE A 44 1.49 8.39 -7.00
CA ILE A 44 0.74 8.99 -8.11
C ILE A 44 1.48 10.19 -8.67
N GLU A 45 2.05 11.04 -7.81
CA GLU A 45 2.86 12.17 -8.23
C GLU A 45 4.14 11.74 -8.94
N ALA A 46 4.66 10.57 -8.63
CA ALA A 46 5.82 10.00 -9.31
C ALA A 46 5.48 9.42 -10.69
N GLY A 47 4.20 9.39 -11.06
CA GLY A 47 3.77 8.88 -12.37
C GLY A 47 3.33 7.42 -12.36
N ILE A 48 3.12 6.82 -11.20
CA ILE A 48 2.65 5.44 -11.09
C ILE A 48 1.19 5.37 -11.54
N LYS A 49 0.87 4.42 -12.41
CA LYS A 49 -0.47 4.23 -12.97
C LYS A 49 -1.24 3.08 -12.38
N SER A 50 -0.56 2.16 -11.70
CA SER A 50 -1.18 0.99 -11.09
C SER A 50 -0.50 0.71 -9.76
N ILE A 51 -1.29 0.52 -8.71
CA ILE A 51 -0.81 0.19 -7.38
C ILE A 51 -1.40 -1.15 -6.97
N ILE A 52 -0.55 -2.06 -6.50
CA ILE A 52 -0.98 -3.32 -5.92
C ILE A 52 -0.75 -3.21 -4.41
N LEU A 53 -1.84 -3.24 -3.66
CA LEU A 53 -1.78 -3.18 -2.20
C LEU A 53 -1.78 -4.60 -1.65
N VAL A 54 -0.68 -4.97 -0.97
CA VAL A 54 -0.62 -6.24 -0.26
C VAL A 54 -1.15 -5.98 1.14
N VAL A 55 -2.29 -6.61 1.45
CA VAL A 55 -3.01 -6.37 2.70
C VAL A 55 -3.15 -7.67 3.49
N SER A 56 -3.40 -7.56 4.78
CA SER A 56 -3.76 -8.71 5.62
C SER A 56 -5.27 -8.94 5.57
N PRO A 57 -5.77 -10.12 5.99
CA PRO A 57 -7.21 -10.31 6.08
C PRO A 57 -7.91 -9.24 6.93
N GLY A 58 -7.26 -8.79 7.99
CA GLY A 58 -7.84 -7.75 8.87
C GLY A 58 -7.78 -6.34 8.30
N SER A 59 -6.85 -6.04 7.40
CA SER A 59 -6.72 -4.71 6.83
C SER A 59 -7.43 -4.56 5.48
N TYR A 60 -7.79 -5.66 4.84
CA TYR A 60 -8.37 -5.62 3.49
C TYR A 60 -9.62 -4.74 3.41
N ARG A 61 -10.60 -4.98 4.28
CA ARG A 61 -11.88 -4.24 4.21
C ARG A 61 -11.74 -2.75 4.44
N PRO A 62 -11.07 -2.29 5.52
CA PRO A 62 -10.93 -0.85 5.71
C PRO A 62 -10.11 -0.17 4.63
N VAL A 63 -9.07 -0.82 4.13
CA VAL A 63 -8.26 -0.27 3.05
C VAL A 63 -9.07 -0.19 1.76
N LYS A 64 -9.78 -1.25 1.40
CA LYS A 64 -10.60 -1.26 0.19
C LYS A 64 -11.75 -0.27 0.26
N LYS A 65 -12.35 -0.11 1.43
CA LYS A 65 -13.43 0.88 1.62
C LYS A 65 -12.91 2.29 1.36
N TYR A 66 -11.68 2.59 1.75
CA TYR A 66 -11.10 3.91 1.57
C TYR A 66 -10.65 4.17 0.12
N PHE A 67 -9.92 3.23 -0.47
CA PHE A 67 -9.29 3.44 -1.78
C PHE A 67 -10.10 2.93 -2.97
N GLY A 68 -10.94 1.91 -2.77
CA GLY A 68 -11.70 1.32 -3.85
C GLY A 68 -10.81 0.63 -4.87
N THR A 69 -11.22 0.62 -6.12
CA THR A 69 -10.47 0.01 -7.22
C THR A 69 -9.80 1.05 -8.11
N ASN A 70 -10.07 2.34 -7.86
CA ASN A 70 -9.44 3.46 -8.54
C ASN A 70 -9.32 4.61 -7.56
N PHE A 71 -8.12 5.12 -7.40
CA PHE A 71 -7.86 6.21 -6.49
C PHE A 71 -7.17 7.34 -7.25
N LYS A 72 -7.89 8.44 -7.45
CA LYS A 72 -7.40 9.63 -8.14
C LYS A 72 -6.81 9.32 -9.53
N GLY A 73 -7.46 8.43 -10.25
CA GLY A 73 -7.07 8.07 -11.61
C GLY A 73 -6.05 6.94 -11.70
N THR A 74 -5.64 6.38 -10.57
CA THR A 74 -4.70 5.25 -10.53
C THR A 74 -5.44 3.98 -10.17
N ASP A 75 -5.19 2.90 -10.91
CA ASP A 75 -5.80 1.60 -10.63
C ASP A 75 -5.25 1.00 -9.35
N ILE A 76 -6.15 0.51 -8.50
CA ILE A 76 -5.79 -0.13 -7.24
C ILE A 76 -6.21 -1.60 -7.29
N ASN A 77 -5.26 -2.49 -7.09
CA ASN A 77 -5.49 -3.93 -6.99
C ASN A 77 -5.04 -4.41 -5.62
N TYR A 78 -5.61 -5.50 -5.16
CA TYR A 78 -5.36 -6.03 -3.83
C TYR A 78 -4.87 -7.46 -3.89
N VAL A 79 -3.89 -7.76 -3.05
CA VAL A 79 -3.44 -9.13 -2.78
C VAL A 79 -3.51 -9.33 -1.28
N VAL A 80 -4.24 -10.35 -0.84
CA VAL A 80 -4.37 -10.64 0.59
C VAL A 80 -3.29 -11.63 0.98
N GLN A 81 -2.43 -11.23 1.92
CA GLN A 81 -1.40 -12.10 2.49
C GLN A 81 -1.99 -12.77 3.73
N GLU A 82 -2.36 -14.04 3.61
CA GLU A 82 -3.03 -14.77 4.68
C GLU A 82 -2.15 -14.95 5.92
N LYS A 83 -0.84 -15.12 5.71
CA LYS A 83 0.13 -15.28 6.79
C LYS A 83 1.21 -14.22 6.64
N GLN A 84 1.58 -13.59 7.74
CA GLN A 84 2.64 -12.58 7.72
C GLN A 84 4.01 -13.23 7.80
N LEU A 85 4.50 -13.67 6.66
CA LEU A 85 5.80 -14.34 6.52
C LEU A 85 6.89 -13.39 6.04
N GLY A 86 6.63 -12.08 6.12
CA GLY A 86 7.60 -11.05 5.77
C GLY A 86 7.45 -10.51 4.35
N PRO A 87 8.21 -9.43 4.03
CA PRO A 87 8.09 -8.76 2.73
C PRO A 87 8.52 -9.61 1.55
N ALA A 88 9.52 -10.48 1.72
CA ALA A 88 9.97 -11.34 0.63
C ALA A 88 8.86 -12.30 0.19
N GLN A 89 8.11 -12.86 1.12
CA GLN A 89 7.01 -13.76 0.82
C GLN A 89 5.85 -12.99 0.15
N ALA A 90 5.58 -11.78 0.61
CA ALA A 90 4.57 -10.91 0.01
C ALA A 90 4.92 -10.62 -1.46
N LEU A 91 6.17 -10.28 -1.73
CA LEU A 91 6.62 -10.03 -3.10
C LEU A 91 6.53 -11.27 -3.96
N ALA A 92 6.85 -12.44 -3.43
CA ALA A 92 6.77 -13.70 -4.17
C ALA A 92 5.33 -13.99 -4.64
N GLN A 93 4.32 -13.55 -3.89
CA GLN A 93 2.93 -13.69 -4.31
C GLN A 93 2.53 -12.72 -5.43
N VAL A 94 3.15 -11.55 -5.48
CA VAL A 94 2.72 -10.45 -6.35
C VAL A 94 3.50 -10.39 -7.65
N VAL A 95 4.80 -10.63 -7.62
CA VAL A 95 5.68 -10.48 -8.78
C VAL A 95 5.17 -11.22 -10.03
N PRO A 96 4.68 -12.48 -9.93
CA PRO A 96 4.17 -13.17 -11.12
C PRO A 96 2.94 -12.50 -11.75
N LYS A 97 2.27 -11.60 -11.03
CA LYS A 97 1.07 -10.92 -11.51
C LYS A 97 1.39 -9.57 -12.18
N ILE A 98 2.64 -9.16 -12.18
CA ILE A 98 3.07 -7.89 -12.74
C ILE A 98 3.46 -8.09 -14.20
N GLU A 99 2.88 -7.28 -15.07
CA GLU A 99 3.16 -7.32 -16.51
C GLU A 99 4.30 -6.39 -16.91
N SER A 100 4.69 -5.52 -16.00
CA SER A 100 5.74 -4.53 -16.24
C SER A 100 7.11 -5.10 -15.94
N ASP A 101 8.13 -4.74 -16.74
CA ASP A 101 9.50 -5.18 -16.50
C ASP A 101 10.10 -4.56 -15.24
N TYR A 102 9.58 -3.42 -14.83
CA TYR A 102 10.05 -2.67 -13.66
C TYR A 102 8.89 -2.32 -12.77
N PHE A 103 9.13 -2.40 -11.47
CA PHE A 103 8.14 -2.00 -10.48
C PHE A 103 8.85 -1.41 -9.26
N LEU A 104 8.12 -0.55 -8.55
CA LEU A 104 8.58 0.05 -7.31
C LEU A 104 7.96 -0.70 -6.13
N VAL A 105 8.76 -0.92 -5.09
CA VAL A 105 8.26 -1.50 -3.83
C VAL A 105 8.32 -0.43 -2.75
N GLN A 106 7.22 -0.24 -2.05
CA GLN A 106 7.08 0.77 -1.02
C GLN A 106 6.38 0.17 0.21
N TYR A 107 6.85 0.52 1.40
CA TYR A 107 6.12 0.20 2.62
C TYR A 107 4.96 1.18 2.78
N GLY A 108 3.79 0.66 3.15
CA GLY A 108 2.57 1.45 3.24
C GLY A 108 2.54 2.44 4.41
N ASP A 109 3.47 2.31 5.35
CA ASP A 109 3.59 3.20 6.50
C ASP A 109 4.80 4.13 6.43
N SER A 110 5.52 4.12 5.31
CA SER A 110 6.70 4.96 5.10
C SER A 110 6.36 6.09 4.14
N LEU A 111 6.55 7.32 4.59
CA LEU A 111 6.32 8.48 3.75
C LEU A 111 7.56 8.78 2.92
N ALA A 112 7.35 8.93 1.61
CA ALA A 112 8.37 9.37 0.68
C ALA A 112 7.74 10.36 -0.27
N ASP A 113 8.46 11.42 -0.66
CA ASP A 113 7.92 12.33 -1.66
C ASP A 113 8.02 11.73 -3.06
N GLY A 114 7.32 12.31 -4.03
CA GLY A 114 7.28 11.81 -5.39
C GLY A 114 8.65 11.77 -6.06
N ASN A 115 9.53 12.68 -5.70
CA ASN A 115 10.88 12.72 -6.28
C ASN A 115 11.73 11.56 -5.80
N ILE A 116 11.58 11.19 -4.53
CA ILE A 116 12.27 10.02 -3.97
C ILE A 116 11.77 8.75 -4.64
N ALA A 117 10.46 8.63 -4.84
CA ALA A 117 9.88 7.47 -5.52
C ALA A 117 10.42 7.33 -6.94
N LYS A 118 10.59 8.43 -7.67
CA LYS A 118 11.19 8.41 -9.00
C LYS A 118 12.65 7.97 -8.98
N ALA A 119 13.39 8.32 -7.95
CA ALA A 119 14.81 7.99 -7.85
C ALA A 119 15.06 6.50 -7.63
N VAL A 120 14.10 5.76 -7.10
CA VAL A 120 14.23 4.32 -6.88
C VAL A 120 14.19 3.55 -8.20
N ILE A 121 13.72 4.16 -9.24
CA ILE A 121 13.72 3.59 -10.58
C ILE A 121 15.15 3.40 -11.07
#